data_c4f57f14db557c8d314ade6b7aa9e035
#
_entry.id   c4f57f14db557c8d314ade6b7aa9e035
#
_cell.length_a   1.000
_cell.length_b   1.000
_cell.length_c   1.000
_cell.angle_alpha   90.00
_cell.angle_beta   90.00
_cell.angle_gamma   90.00
#
_symmetry.space_group_name_H-M   'P 1'
#
loop_
_entity.id
_entity.type
_entity.pdbx_description
1 polymer ?
#
loop_
_entity_poly.entity_id
_entity_poly.type
_entity_poly.pdbx_seq_one_letter_code
_entity_poly.pdbx_strand_id
1 'polypeptide(L)'
;MGLGKFLLKKVVDVAKDYIENSMNEAKPTQQERPAQRYEPEPEEIVRTDSEWKAYFKDILQSEFSSYTIRENVKVTDLAGYANDEFKLYETRPTQAYKAEWGQPYTYVLESGGTPKAVVMLGNGHSHDSNVKYLIARMYAKKLGMPYINFYTQMPNERNYVIQRIRKFVE
;
A
#
# COMPACT_ATOMS: atom_id res chain seq x y z
N MET A 1 43.29 45.18 37.69
CA MET A 1 42.14 44.36 38.05
C MET A 1 40.81 45.04 37.68
N GLY A 2 40.43 45.06 36.44
CA GLY A 2 39.23 45.79 36.03
C GLY A 2 38.47 45.19 34.84
N LEU A 3 39.16 44.47 33.95
CA LEU A 3 38.55 43.99 32.72
C LEU A 3 37.57 42.81 32.88
N GLY A 4 37.85 41.90 33.84
CA GLY A 4 37.00 40.70 34.02
C GLY A 4 35.58 41.01 34.61
N LYS A 5 35.49 42.03 35.48
CA LYS A 5 34.19 42.42 36.05
C LYS A 5 33.32 43.19 35.05
N PHE A 6 33.93 43.90 34.09
CA PHE A 6 33.23 44.67 33.08
C PHE A 6 32.60 43.76 31.99
N LEU A 7 33.31 42.69 31.61
CA LEU A 7 32.82 41.69 30.67
C LEU A 7 31.69 40.87 31.27
N LEU A 8 31.79 40.47 32.54
CA LEU A 8 30.74 39.70 33.22
C LEU A 8 29.44 40.50 33.33
N LYS A 9 29.52 41.80 33.62
CA LYS A 9 28.36 42.66 33.73
C LYS A 9 27.65 42.84 32.39
N LYS A 10 28.38 43.00 31.27
CA LYS A 10 27.81 43.08 29.94
C LYS A 10 27.12 41.79 29.50
N VAL A 11 27.66 40.64 29.84
CA VAL A 11 27.06 39.33 29.50
C VAL A 11 25.73 39.13 30.29
N VAL A 12 25.72 39.55 31.55
CA VAL A 12 24.51 39.46 32.40
C VAL A 12 23.41 40.42 31.93
N ASP A 13 23.78 41.62 31.50
CA ASP A 13 22.82 42.61 30.99
C ASP A 13 22.22 42.18 29.66
N VAL A 14 23.02 41.63 28.72
CA VAL A 14 22.51 41.05 27.46
C VAL A 14 21.63 39.85 27.66
N ALA A 15 21.94 39.00 28.65
CA ALA A 15 21.09 37.84 28.98
C ALA A 15 19.74 38.27 29.62
N LYS A 16 19.74 39.35 30.42
CA LYS A 16 18.50 39.90 30.97
C LYS A 16 17.60 40.50 29.90
N ASP A 17 18.19 41.31 28.99
CA ASP A 17 17.45 41.90 27.87
C ASP A 17 16.86 40.83 26.96
N TYR A 18 17.58 39.72 26.74
CA TYR A 18 17.06 38.61 25.97
C TYR A 18 15.89 37.88 26.63
N ILE A 19 15.96 37.69 27.98
CA ILE A 19 14.88 37.06 28.76
C ILE A 19 13.66 37.97 28.84
N GLU A 20 13.85 39.29 29.05
CA GLU A 20 12.74 40.24 29.09
C GLU A 20 12.05 40.38 27.71
N ASN A 21 12.81 40.41 26.61
CA ASN A 21 12.25 40.42 25.27
C ASN A 21 11.50 39.12 24.92
N SER A 22 12.00 37.98 25.36
CA SER A 22 11.29 36.70 25.15
C SER A 22 10.04 36.53 26.02
N MET A 23 9.97 37.24 27.15
CA MET A 23 8.76 37.25 28.00
C MET A 23 7.71 38.27 27.55
N ASN A 24 8.14 39.30 26.79
CA ASN A 24 7.26 40.34 26.25
C ASN A 24 6.79 40.03 24.80
N GLU A 25 7.29 38.98 24.17
CA GLU A 25 6.62 38.46 22.99
C GLU A 25 5.24 37.99 23.41
N ALA A 26 4.25 38.76 23.01
CA ALA A 26 2.86 38.56 23.32
C ALA A 26 2.50 37.09 23.19
N LYS A 27 1.93 36.53 24.26
CA LYS A 27 1.20 35.25 24.14
C LYS A 27 0.37 35.35 22.87
N PRO A 28 0.56 34.41 21.90
CA PRO A 28 -0.31 34.40 20.73
C PRO A 28 -1.72 34.37 21.31
N THR A 29 -2.49 35.39 20.99
CA THR A 29 -3.90 35.42 21.25
C THR A 29 -4.39 34.07 20.75
N GLN A 30 -4.93 33.24 21.64
CA GLN A 30 -5.63 32.04 21.23
C GLN A 30 -6.75 32.54 20.32
N GLN A 31 -6.45 32.63 19.01
CA GLN A 31 -7.50 32.59 18.03
C GLN A 31 -8.26 31.33 18.37
N GLU A 32 -9.46 31.50 18.87
CA GLU A 32 -10.44 30.42 18.99
C GLU A 32 -10.43 29.75 17.64
N ARG A 33 -9.78 28.59 17.53
CA ARG A 33 -9.92 27.74 16.36
C ARG A 33 -11.42 27.53 16.26
N PRO A 34 -12.05 27.84 15.10
CA PRO A 34 -13.44 27.53 14.94
C PRO A 34 -13.59 26.07 15.32
N ALA A 35 -14.56 25.81 16.21
CA ALA A 35 -14.81 24.46 16.70
C ALA A 35 -14.84 23.55 15.46
N GLN A 36 -13.82 22.71 15.30
CA GLN A 36 -13.82 21.74 14.22
C GLN A 36 -15.10 20.96 14.41
N ARG A 37 -16.04 21.16 13.49
CA ARG A 37 -17.25 20.37 13.43
C ARG A 37 -16.73 18.93 13.40
N TYR A 38 -16.95 18.18 14.45
CA TYR A 38 -16.66 16.77 14.50
C TYR A 38 -17.54 16.13 13.44
N GLU A 39 -17.00 15.99 12.22
CA GLU A 39 -17.57 15.08 11.26
C GLU A 39 -17.24 13.70 11.81
N PRO A 40 -18.25 12.86 12.11
CA PRO A 40 -17.98 11.51 12.54
C PRO A 40 -17.06 10.87 11.49
N GLU A 41 -15.96 10.27 11.94
CA GLU A 41 -15.09 9.51 11.05
C GLU A 41 -15.98 8.53 10.31
N PRO A 42 -15.82 8.41 8.98
CA PRO A 42 -16.59 7.44 8.20
C PRO A 42 -16.45 6.09 8.87
N GLU A 43 -17.56 5.44 9.17
CA GLU A 43 -17.57 4.11 9.79
C GLU A 43 -16.63 3.22 8.97
N GLU A 44 -15.63 2.67 9.63
CA GLU A 44 -14.66 1.79 8.99
C GLU A 44 -15.43 0.56 8.50
N ILE A 45 -15.59 0.44 7.19
CA ILE A 45 -16.29 -0.68 6.58
C ILE A 45 -15.39 -1.91 6.70
N VAL A 46 -15.60 -2.66 7.76
CA VAL A 46 -14.92 -3.95 7.96
C VAL A 46 -15.63 -5.01 7.11
N ARG A 47 -14.92 -5.55 6.11
CA ARG A 47 -15.40 -6.65 5.28
C ARG A 47 -14.63 -7.93 5.59
N THR A 48 -15.34 -9.05 5.60
CA THR A 48 -14.74 -10.39 5.63
C THR A 48 -14.06 -10.69 4.28
N ASP A 49 -13.22 -11.71 4.23
CA ASP A 49 -12.54 -12.10 2.98
C ASP A 49 -13.55 -12.42 1.86
N SER A 50 -14.67 -13.07 2.20
CA SER A 50 -15.72 -13.39 1.23
C SER A 50 -16.46 -12.14 0.73
N GLU A 51 -16.71 -11.17 1.59
CA GLU A 51 -17.32 -9.90 1.22
C GLU A 51 -16.38 -9.06 0.36
N TRP A 52 -15.06 -9.05 0.64
CA TRP A 52 -14.09 -8.44 -0.23
C TRP A 52 -14.08 -9.07 -1.62
N LYS A 53 -14.09 -10.38 -1.70
CA LYS A 53 -14.16 -11.08 -3.00
C LYS A 53 -15.43 -10.72 -3.75
N ALA A 54 -16.61 -10.74 -3.10
CA ALA A 54 -17.86 -10.35 -3.73
C ALA A 54 -17.83 -8.90 -4.24
N TYR A 55 -17.30 -7.98 -3.46
CA TYR A 55 -17.17 -6.57 -3.82
C TYR A 55 -16.27 -6.36 -5.05
N PHE A 56 -15.09 -6.98 -5.07
CA PHE A 56 -14.19 -6.88 -6.21
C PHE A 56 -14.76 -7.58 -7.46
N LYS A 57 -15.44 -8.71 -7.29
CA LYS A 57 -16.09 -9.41 -8.39
C LYS A 57 -17.15 -8.52 -9.05
N ASP A 58 -17.98 -7.85 -8.26
CA ASP A 58 -18.98 -6.90 -8.78
C ASP A 58 -18.34 -5.79 -9.60
N ILE A 59 -17.27 -5.18 -9.08
CA ILE A 59 -16.51 -4.15 -9.81
C ILE A 59 -15.96 -4.69 -11.14
N LEU A 60 -15.32 -5.85 -11.09
CA LEU A 60 -14.69 -6.43 -12.27
C LEU A 60 -15.73 -6.79 -13.35
N GLN A 61 -16.84 -7.37 -12.96
CA GLN A 61 -17.91 -7.76 -13.90
C GLN A 61 -18.62 -6.55 -14.51
N SER A 62 -18.83 -5.49 -13.73
CA SER A 62 -19.55 -4.30 -14.21
C SER A 62 -18.67 -3.34 -15.03
N GLU A 63 -17.44 -3.13 -14.61
CA GLU A 63 -16.57 -2.10 -15.18
C GLU A 63 -15.58 -2.64 -16.23
N PHE A 64 -15.32 -3.94 -16.22
CA PHE A 64 -14.40 -4.62 -17.12
C PHE A 64 -15.09 -5.73 -17.90
N SER A 65 -16.30 -5.47 -18.37
CA SER A 65 -17.16 -6.43 -19.08
C SER A 65 -16.56 -6.95 -20.39
N SER A 66 -15.58 -6.27 -20.97
CA SER A 66 -14.81 -6.74 -22.14
C SER A 66 -13.82 -7.86 -21.82
N TYR A 67 -13.57 -8.10 -20.53
CA TYR A 67 -12.69 -9.17 -20.04
C TYR A 67 -13.51 -10.34 -19.49
N THR A 68 -13.00 -11.54 -19.72
CA THR A 68 -13.48 -12.72 -18.98
C THR A 68 -12.77 -12.74 -17.62
N ILE A 69 -13.55 -12.81 -16.55
CA ILE A 69 -13.03 -12.82 -15.18
C ILE A 69 -12.99 -14.27 -14.68
N ARG A 70 -11.78 -14.77 -14.45
CA ARG A 70 -11.58 -16.07 -13.80
C ARG A 70 -11.25 -15.87 -12.33
N GLU A 71 -11.78 -16.74 -11.47
CA GLU A 71 -11.64 -16.66 -10.03
C GLU A 71 -10.75 -17.79 -9.51
N ASN A 72 -9.99 -17.51 -8.47
CA ASN A 72 -9.17 -18.50 -7.75
C ASN A 72 -8.28 -19.35 -8.69
N VAL A 73 -7.54 -18.69 -9.55
CA VAL A 73 -6.71 -19.33 -10.58
C VAL A 73 -5.36 -19.72 -10.00
N LYS A 74 -5.04 -21.01 -10.05
CA LYS A 74 -3.72 -21.49 -9.61
C LYS A 74 -2.60 -20.87 -10.44
N VAL A 75 -1.47 -20.60 -9.81
CA VAL A 75 -0.28 -20.10 -10.52
C VAL A 75 0.12 -21.06 -11.65
N THR A 76 0.03 -22.36 -11.43
CA THR A 76 0.31 -23.40 -12.43
C THR A 76 -0.61 -23.36 -13.63
N ASP A 77 -1.85 -22.89 -13.49
CA ASP A 77 -2.80 -22.80 -14.60
C ASP A 77 -2.46 -21.67 -15.57
N LEU A 78 -1.74 -20.63 -15.12
CA LEU A 78 -1.24 -19.54 -15.95
C LEU A 78 0.20 -19.75 -16.37
N ALA A 79 1.03 -20.15 -15.42
CA ALA A 79 2.42 -20.48 -15.66
C ALA A 79 2.58 -21.84 -16.38
N GLY A 80 1.50 -22.48 -16.71
CA GLY A 80 1.23 -23.84 -17.19
C GLY A 80 2.34 -24.68 -17.78
N TYR A 81 3.45 -24.09 -17.95
CA TYR A 81 4.53 -24.59 -18.73
C TYR A 81 5.90 -24.18 -18.19
N ALA A 82 5.94 -23.28 -17.24
CA ALA A 82 7.19 -22.88 -16.63
C ALA A 82 7.42 -23.75 -15.38
N ASN A 83 7.76 -25.00 -15.59
CA ASN A 83 8.30 -25.87 -14.53
C ASN A 83 9.66 -25.38 -14.02
N ASP A 84 10.06 -24.18 -14.44
CA ASP A 84 11.32 -23.61 -14.02
C ASP A 84 11.24 -23.20 -12.56
N GLU A 85 12.14 -23.74 -11.78
CA GLU A 85 12.33 -23.33 -10.41
C GLU A 85 12.89 -21.91 -10.35
N PHE A 86 12.35 -21.09 -9.47
CA PHE A 86 12.86 -19.73 -9.26
C PHE A 86 13.71 -19.61 -8.02
N LYS A 87 14.72 -18.78 -8.13
CA LYS A 87 15.43 -18.25 -6.98
C LYS A 87 14.72 -16.96 -6.53
N LEU A 88 14.11 -16.99 -5.36
CA LEU A 88 13.41 -15.83 -4.78
C LEU A 88 14.40 -14.75 -4.30
N TYR A 89 15.59 -15.16 -3.90
CA TYR A 89 16.63 -14.28 -3.40
C TYR A 89 17.96 -14.63 -4.05
N GLU A 90 18.64 -13.66 -4.60
CA GLU A 90 19.99 -13.81 -5.15
C GLU A 90 20.98 -14.26 -4.07
N THR A 91 20.75 -13.84 -2.83
CA THR A 91 21.56 -14.19 -1.67
C THR A 91 21.37 -15.64 -1.17
N ARG A 92 20.36 -16.36 -1.68
CA ARG A 92 20.06 -17.75 -1.33
C ARG A 92 19.99 -18.63 -2.58
N PRO A 93 21.11 -18.89 -3.25
CA PRO A 93 21.13 -19.53 -4.56
C PRO A 93 20.65 -20.98 -4.57
N THR A 94 20.57 -21.64 -3.41
CA THR A 94 20.12 -23.03 -3.27
C THR A 94 18.61 -23.17 -3.07
N GLN A 95 17.91 -22.07 -2.83
CA GLN A 95 16.48 -22.10 -2.54
C GLN A 95 15.69 -21.80 -3.82
N ALA A 96 15.13 -22.84 -4.42
CA ALA A 96 14.25 -22.75 -5.57
C ALA A 96 12.78 -22.83 -5.13
N TYR A 97 11.90 -22.13 -5.88
CA TYR A 97 10.48 -22.08 -5.59
C TYR A 97 9.68 -22.52 -6.80
N LYS A 98 8.67 -23.36 -6.56
CA LYS A 98 7.82 -23.93 -7.61
C LYS A 98 6.50 -23.18 -7.72
N ALA A 99 5.96 -23.12 -8.93
CA ALA A 99 4.67 -22.51 -9.21
C ALA A 99 3.52 -23.11 -8.38
N GLU A 100 3.57 -24.40 -8.13
CA GLU A 100 2.58 -25.13 -7.32
C GLU A 100 2.49 -24.65 -5.86
N TRP A 101 3.53 -23.97 -5.36
CA TRP A 101 3.57 -23.42 -4.01
C TRP A 101 3.02 -22.00 -3.94
N GLY A 102 2.68 -21.40 -5.08
CA GLY A 102 2.13 -20.04 -5.14
C GLY A 102 0.71 -19.96 -4.63
N GLN A 103 0.38 -18.81 -4.03
CA GLN A 103 -1.00 -18.48 -3.70
C GLN A 103 -1.81 -18.34 -5.00
N PRO A 104 -2.99 -18.97 -5.11
CA PRO A 104 -3.85 -18.77 -6.26
C PRO A 104 -4.20 -17.29 -6.45
N TYR A 105 -4.21 -16.82 -7.68
CA TYR A 105 -4.66 -15.46 -7.99
C TYR A 105 -6.14 -15.31 -7.69
N THR A 106 -6.50 -14.23 -7.01
CA THR A 106 -7.92 -13.99 -6.65
C THR A 106 -8.75 -13.85 -7.91
N TYR A 107 -8.27 -13.05 -8.86
CA TYR A 107 -8.88 -12.90 -10.18
C TYR A 107 -7.83 -12.83 -11.27
N VAL A 108 -8.21 -13.33 -12.45
CA VAL A 108 -7.45 -13.16 -13.70
C VAL A 108 -8.38 -12.53 -14.71
N LEU A 109 -7.93 -11.43 -15.32
CA LEU A 109 -8.61 -10.78 -16.43
C LEU A 109 -8.08 -11.34 -17.73
N GLU A 110 -8.95 -11.92 -18.55
CA GLU A 110 -8.59 -12.50 -19.85
C GLU A 110 -9.28 -11.76 -21.00
N SER A 111 -8.58 -11.59 -22.09
CA SER A 111 -9.16 -11.07 -23.33
C SER A 111 -8.85 -12.04 -24.47
N GLY A 112 -9.90 -12.53 -25.12
CA GLY A 112 -9.74 -13.52 -26.20
C GLY A 112 -9.02 -14.81 -25.76
N GLY A 113 -9.27 -15.27 -24.53
CA GLY A 113 -8.64 -16.46 -23.95
C GLY A 113 -7.19 -16.24 -23.48
N THR A 114 -6.66 -15.02 -23.59
CA THR A 114 -5.31 -14.69 -23.16
C THR A 114 -5.34 -13.90 -21.86
N PRO A 115 -4.66 -14.34 -20.80
CA PRO A 115 -4.53 -13.58 -19.55
C PRO A 115 -3.84 -12.22 -19.80
N LYS A 116 -4.42 -11.16 -19.25
CA LYS A 116 -3.94 -9.79 -19.39
C LYS A 116 -3.41 -9.19 -18.09
N ALA A 117 -4.04 -9.53 -16.99
CA ALA A 117 -3.63 -9.07 -15.66
C ALA A 117 -4.13 -10.02 -14.59
N VAL A 118 -3.49 -9.98 -13.44
CA VAL A 118 -3.93 -10.68 -12.23
C VAL A 118 -4.22 -9.68 -11.12
N VAL A 119 -5.31 -9.93 -10.39
CA VAL A 119 -5.69 -9.18 -9.19
C VAL A 119 -5.52 -10.08 -7.99
N MET A 120 -4.84 -9.59 -6.97
CA MET A 120 -4.58 -10.33 -5.74
C MET A 120 -5.10 -9.54 -4.54
N LEU A 121 -5.99 -10.15 -3.78
CA LEU A 121 -6.48 -9.62 -2.50
C LEU A 121 -5.71 -10.26 -1.36
N GLY A 122 -5.34 -9.48 -0.37
CA GLY A 122 -4.68 -9.93 0.84
C GLY A 122 -4.38 -8.78 1.79
N ASN A 123 -4.06 -9.08 3.03
CA ASN A 123 -3.60 -8.08 3.99
C ASN A 123 -2.12 -7.71 3.75
N GLY A 124 -1.60 -6.73 4.50
CA GLY A 124 -0.19 -6.32 4.35
C GLY A 124 0.79 -7.46 4.57
N HIS A 125 0.57 -8.29 5.59
CA HIS A 125 1.44 -9.45 5.86
C HIS A 125 1.42 -10.45 4.69
N SER A 126 0.25 -10.71 4.11
CA SER A 126 0.13 -11.60 2.95
C SER A 126 0.94 -11.09 1.77
N HIS A 127 0.79 -9.82 1.41
CA HIS A 127 1.47 -9.25 0.25
C HIS A 127 2.97 -9.07 0.44
N ASP A 128 3.41 -8.70 1.65
CA ASP A 128 4.79 -8.25 1.87
C ASP A 128 5.71 -9.35 2.41
N SER A 129 5.15 -10.35 3.10
CA SER A 129 5.93 -11.34 3.83
C SER A 129 5.58 -12.80 3.52
N ASN A 130 4.37 -13.09 3.04
CA ASN A 130 3.97 -14.47 2.79
C ASN A 130 4.61 -14.99 1.50
N VAL A 131 5.42 -16.04 1.65
CA VAL A 131 6.17 -16.66 0.54
C VAL A 131 5.24 -17.10 -0.61
N LYS A 132 4.06 -17.61 -0.31
CA LYS A 132 3.10 -18.03 -1.35
C LYS A 132 2.68 -16.87 -2.25
N TYR A 133 2.44 -15.68 -1.67
CA TYR A 133 2.12 -14.46 -2.43
C TYR A 133 3.32 -13.95 -3.21
N LEU A 134 4.53 -14.03 -2.64
CA LEU A 134 5.76 -13.65 -3.33
C LEU A 134 6.02 -14.54 -4.55
N ILE A 135 5.77 -15.84 -4.44
CA ILE A 135 5.85 -16.79 -5.56
C ILE A 135 4.84 -16.39 -6.65
N ALA A 136 3.58 -16.15 -6.31
CA ALA A 136 2.55 -15.75 -7.26
C ALA A 136 2.94 -14.45 -8.01
N ARG A 137 3.46 -13.46 -7.29
CA ARG A 137 3.96 -12.20 -7.86
C ARG A 137 5.11 -12.43 -8.84
N MET A 138 6.06 -13.27 -8.48
CA MET A 138 7.22 -13.55 -9.32
C MET A 138 6.82 -14.24 -10.63
N TYR A 139 5.92 -15.21 -10.57
CA TYR A 139 5.44 -15.89 -11.77
C TYR A 139 4.64 -14.95 -12.68
N ALA A 140 3.78 -14.09 -12.13
CA ALA A 140 3.11 -13.06 -12.92
C ALA A 140 4.12 -12.15 -13.62
N LYS A 141 5.16 -11.70 -12.92
CA LYS A 141 6.24 -10.89 -13.50
C LYS A 141 6.99 -11.64 -14.62
N LYS A 142 7.31 -12.92 -14.42
CA LYS A 142 7.96 -13.75 -15.44
C LYS A 142 7.11 -13.88 -16.70
N LEU A 143 5.80 -14.01 -16.54
CA LEU A 143 4.86 -14.10 -17.66
C LEU A 143 4.56 -12.74 -18.32
N GLY A 144 5.20 -11.67 -17.85
CA GLY A 144 4.93 -10.30 -18.32
C GLY A 144 3.55 -9.78 -17.98
N MET A 145 2.88 -10.39 -16.98
CA MET A 145 1.56 -9.98 -16.54
C MET A 145 1.62 -8.96 -15.41
N PRO A 146 0.85 -7.87 -15.49
CA PRO A 146 0.63 -6.99 -14.35
C PRO A 146 0.08 -7.75 -13.16
N TYR A 147 0.74 -7.61 -12.01
CA TYR A 147 0.28 -8.12 -10.73
C TYR A 147 -0.27 -6.95 -9.91
N ILE A 148 -1.60 -6.90 -9.76
CA ILE A 148 -2.30 -5.80 -9.13
C ILE A 148 -2.75 -6.27 -7.76
N ASN A 149 -2.05 -5.84 -6.71
CA ASN A 149 -2.39 -6.18 -5.34
C ASN A 149 -3.29 -5.12 -4.69
N PHE A 150 -4.23 -5.58 -3.88
CA PHE A 150 -5.06 -4.74 -3.03
C PHE A 150 -5.00 -5.23 -1.59
N TYR A 151 -4.80 -4.29 -0.69
CA TYR A 151 -4.69 -4.55 0.74
C TYR A 151 -6.08 -4.52 1.37
N THR A 152 -6.52 -5.65 1.94
CA THR A 152 -7.89 -5.78 2.48
C THR A 152 -8.14 -4.95 3.75
N GLN A 153 -7.10 -4.45 4.40
CA GLN A 153 -7.21 -3.49 5.49
C GLN A 153 -7.39 -2.03 5.02
N MET A 154 -7.29 -1.78 3.71
CA MET A 154 -7.53 -0.45 3.14
C MET A 154 -8.98 -0.33 2.67
N PRO A 155 -9.54 0.91 2.60
CA PRO A 155 -10.93 1.12 2.20
C PRO A 155 -11.27 0.59 0.81
N ASN A 156 -10.33 0.61 -0.13
CA ASN A 156 -10.50 0.19 -1.52
C ASN A 156 -11.79 0.73 -2.14
N GLU A 157 -11.95 2.05 -2.12
CA GLU A 157 -13.09 2.71 -2.72
C GLU A 157 -13.25 2.33 -4.20
N ARG A 158 -14.51 2.19 -4.65
CA ARG A 158 -14.83 1.71 -6.00
C ARG A 158 -14.04 2.44 -7.10
N ASN A 159 -14.05 3.76 -7.08
CA ASN A 159 -13.34 4.55 -8.09
C ASN A 159 -11.82 4.33 -8.06
N TYR A 160 -11.25 4.20 -6.88
CA TYR A 160 -9.83 3.88 -6.73
C TYR A 160 -9.48 2.52 -7.34
N VAL A 161 -10.29 1.49 -7.04
CA VAL A 161 -10.09 0.14 -7.58
C VAL A 161 -10.17 0.15 -9.10
N ILE A 162 -11.19 0.79 -9.67
CA ILE A 162 -11.38 0.90 -11.12
C ILE A 162 -10.19 1.59 -11.78
N GLN A 163 -9.79 2.78 -11.29
CA GLN A 163 -8.68 3.54 -11.86
C GLN A 163 -7.35 2.78 -11.77
N ARG A 164 -7.12 2.11 -10.64
CA ARG A 164 -5.92 1.33 -10.46
C ARG A 164 -5.83 0.16 -11.44
N ILE A 165 -6.92 -0.56 -11.67
CA ILE A 165 -6.93 -1.69 -12.62
C ILE A 165 -6.79 -1.17 -14.05
N ARG A 166 -7.52 -0.13 -14.45
CA ARG A 166 -7.45 0.48 -15.79
C ARG A 166 -6.03 0.85 -16.18
N LYS A 167 -5.28 1.43 -15.28
CA LYS A 167 -3.88 1.80 -15.50
C LYS A 167 -3.00 0.63 -16.01
N PHE A 168 -3.39 -0.61 -15.76
CA PHE A 168 -2.60 -1.77 -16.13
C PHE A 168 -3.18 -2.55 -17.32
N VAL A 169 -4.45 -2.37 -17.65
CA VAL A 169 -5.12 -3.16 -18.70
C VAL A 169 -5.61 -2.35 -19.89
N GLU A 170 -5.65 -1.04 -19.76
CA GLU A 170 -5.94 -0.04 -20.81
C GLU A 170 -4.71 0.80 -21.12
#